data_c84a6b8bafdeeefb0ceca6641521727d
#
_entry.id   c84a6b8bafdeeefb0ceca6641521727d
#
_cell.length_a   1.000
_cell.length_b   1.000
_cell.length_c   1.000
_cell.angle_alpha   90.00
_cell.angle_beta   90.00
_cell.angle_gamma   90.00
#
_symmetry.space_group_name_H-M   'P 1'
#
loop_
_entity.id
_entity.type
_entity.pdbx_description
1 polymer ?
#
loop_
_entity_poly.entity_id
_entity_poly.type
_entity_poly.pdbx_seq_one_letter_code
_entity_poly.pdbx_strand_id
1 'polypeptide(L)'
;MRKILALSLVLCLALPAMAWAEEESAPRAVLVATGSVAAGDGVVSVEAPFGGTVAQIDVGEGDRVSQGDVLFAMDTVSVYAPVSGTVRGVLAQRGDSAAVVAAQYGALLYIEPDTLVMEVDQSRAYDSEENETVHVGEEVYLQSTDDEDRTGVGTIVALGEGTFRVEIGENNFEDDEVAEVFRDADYDEETRLGRGTAREQSPLAITAQEGCVVEIDVMDGEFVEKGEALLELGSGDFPGYEPREKTALAEVDGIVTAVSAQEGQGAQMDQAVVSLCPYDNLELSVLVEETDLDKIAVGARVSVALDALPGEMLEGTVSSVSAVGTRAAAGAQFEVRVSLPEDARLLLGLSATAYFLED
;
A
#
# COMPACT_ATOMS: atom_id res chain seq x y z
N MET A 1 -102.27 -33.93 6.13
CA MET A 1 -102.52 -34.06 4.67
C MET A 1 -101.28 -33.55 3.98
N ARG A 2 -100.41 -34.39 3.70
CA ARG A 2 -99.88 -34.86 2.43
C ARG A 2 -99.69 -33.79 1.36
N LYS A 3 -98.48 -33.50 0.99
CA LYS A 3 -98.03 -33.34 -0.41
C LYS A 3 -96.54 -33.64 -0.52
N ILE A 4 -96.27 -34.67 -1.27
CA ILE A 4 -94.96 -35.15 -1.75
C ILE A 4 -94.53 -34.24 -2.89
N LEU A 5 -93.29 -33.74 -2.87
CA LEU A 5 -92.68 -33.14 -4.03
C LEU A 5 -91.35 -33.90 -4.30
N ALA A 6 -91.37 -34.56 -5.46
CA ALA A 6 -90.21 -35.26 -6.01
C ALA A 6 -89.14 -34.24 -6.50
N LEU A 7 -87.90 -34.39 -6.07
CA LEU A 7 -86.75 -33.60 -6.56
C LEU A 7 -85.90 -34.51 -7.45
N SER A 8 -85.94 -34.27 -8.74
CA SER A 8 -85.15 -34.95 -9.74
C SER A 8 -83.67 -34.51 -9.63
N LEU A 9 -82.80 -35.48 -9.32
CA LEU A 9 -81.37 -35.32 -9.25
C LEU A 9 -80.79 -35.39 -10.67
N VAL A 10 -80.31 -34.22 -11.21
CA VAL A 10 -79.51 -34.17 -12.44
C VAL A 10 -78.07 -34.39 -12.08
N LEU A 11 -77.53 -35.55 -12.39
CA LEU A 11 -76.09 -35.89 -12.22
C LEU A 11 -75.31 -35.33 -13.39
N CYS A 12 -74.68 -34.18 -13.20
CA CYS A 12 -73.66 -33.66 -14.12
C CYS A 12 -72.35 -34.41 -13.89
N LEU A 13 -71.96 -35.27 -14.81
CA LEU A 13 -70.66 -35.86 -14.93
C LEU A 13 -69.66 -34.72 -15.37
N ALA A 14 -68.92 -34.16 -14.42
CA ALA A 14 -67.72 -33.36 -14.70
C ALA A 14 -66.57 -34.31 -14.99
N LEU A 15 -66.18 -34.42 -16.24
CA LEU A 15 -64.94 -35.03 -16.65
C LEU A 15 -63.81 -34.13 -16.16
N PRO A 16 -62.79 -34.63 -15.42
CA PRO A 16 -61.60 -33.85 -15.17
C PRO A 16 -60.87 -33.68 -16.51
N ALA A 17 -60.72 -32.44 -16.96
CA ALA A 17 -59.74 -32.09 -17.98
C ALA A 17 -58.33 -32.42 -17.38
N MET A 18 -57.74 -33.52 -17.80
CA MET A 18 -56.35 -33.78 -17.62
C MET A 18 -55.61 -32.67 -18.40
N ALA A 19 -55.14 -31.65 -17.66
CA ALA A 19 -54.08 -30.79 -18.13
C ALA A 19 -52.84 -31.70 -18.31
N TRP A 20 -52.51 -31.97 -19.54
CA TRP A 20 -51.18 -32.47 -19.86
C TRP A 20 -50.23 -31.34 -19.51
N ALA A 21 -49.54 -31.45 -18.36
CA ALA A 21 -48.30 -30.73 -18.15
C ALA A 21 -47.38 -31.26 -19.24
N GLU A 22 -47.02 -30.41 -20.18
CA GLU A 22 -45.81 -30.63 -20.98
C GLU A 22 -44.70 -30.78 -19.96
N GLU A 23 -44.23 -32.01 -19.77
CA GLU A 23 -42.91 -32.23 -19.18
C GLU A 23 -41.96 -31.53 -20.15
N GLU A 24 -41.51 -30.34 -19.77
CA GLU A 24 -40.35 -29.69 -20.37
C GLU A 24 -39.20 -30.72 -20.20
N SER A 25 -38.94 -31.47 -21.28
CA SER A 25 -37.90 -32.50 -21.27
C SER A 25 -36.60 -31.82 -20.94
N ALA A 26 -36.01 -32.19 -19.80
CA ALA A 26 -34.68 -31.68 -19.44
C ALA A 26 -33.75 -31.79 -20.64
N PRO A 27 -33.03 -30.73 -20.99
CA PRO A 27 -32.19 -30.69 -22.18
C PRO A 27 -31.23 -31.88 -22.16
N ARG A 28 -31.20 -32.61 -23.28
CA ARG A 28 -30.37 -33.82 -23.39
C ARG A 28 -28.92 -33.43 -23.65
N ALA A 29 -28.01 -33.91 -22.80
CA ALA A 29 -26.58 -33.73 -23.04
C ALA A 29 -26.14 -34.49 -24.28
N VAL A 30 -25.52 -33.85 -25.23
CA VAL A 30 -24.93 -34.42 -26.46
C VAL A 30 -23.49 -34.90 -26.24
N LEU A 31 -22.81 -34.30 -25.25
CA LEU A 31 -21.47 -34.66 -24.84
C LEU A 31 -21.29 -34.42 -23.34
N VAL A 32 -20.54 -35.28 -22.69
CA VAL A 32 -20.14 -35.15 -21.29
C VAL A 32 -18.63 -35.19 -21.21
N ALA A 33 -18.02 -34.16 -20.61
CA ALA A 33 -16.58 -34.08 -20.44
C ALA A 33 -16.24 -33.62 -18.99
N THR A 34 -15.13 -34.11 -18.47
CA THR A 34 -14.63 -33.69 -17.15
C THR A 34 -13.51 -32.70 -17.30
N GLY A 35 -13.43 -31.79 -16.35
CA GLY A 35 -12.40 -30.74 -16.36
C GLY A 35 -12.20 -30.15 -14.98
N SER A 36 -11.52 -29.02 -14.95
CA SER A 36 -11.27 -28.27 -13.73
C SER A 36 -11.51 -26.79 -13.94
N VAL A 37 -11.90 -26.11 -12.85
CA VAL A 37 -12.02 -24.66 -12.83
C VAL A 37 -10.64 -24.04 -12.96
N ALA A 38 -10.48 -23.14 -13.90
CA ALA A 38 -9.23 -22.44 -14.22
C ALA A 38 -9.49 -20.93 -14.31
N ALA A 39 -8.43 -20.14 -14.26
CA ALA A 39 -8.51 -18.74 -14.59
C ALA A 39 -8.70 -18.58 -16.10
N GLY A 40 -9.63 -17.71 -16.49
CA GLY A 40 -9.77 -17.26 -17.87
C GLY A 40 -8.66 -16.29 -18.28
N ASP A 41 -8.80 -15.69 -19.47
CA ASP A 41 -7.78 -14.80 -20.03
C ASP A 41 -7.73 -13.39 -19.38
N GLY A 42 -8.67 -13.08 -18.48
CA GLY A 42 -8.80 -11.79 -17.77
C GLY A 42 -8.07 -11.72 -16.43
N VAL A 43 -6.91 -12.36 -16.29
CA VAL A 43 -6.08 -12.23 -15.09
C VAL A 43 -5.56 -10.80 -14.98
N VAL A 44 -5.79 -10.16 -13.82
CA VAL A 44 -5.33 -8.81 -13.51
C VAL A 44 -3.97 -8.89 -12.82
N SER A 45 -2.98 -8.19 -13.36
CA SER A 45 -1.67 -8.07 -12.73
C SER A 45 -1.62 -6.81 -11.88
N VAL A 46 -1.28 -6.97 -10.60
CA VAL A 46 -1.00 -5.85 -9.70
C VAL A 46 0.50 -5.61 -9.67
N GLU A 47 0.88 -4.44 -10.11
CA GLU A 47 2.27 -4.08 -10.40
C GLU A 47 2.88 -3.26 -9.26
N ALA A 48 4.21 -3.29 -9.15
CA ALA A 48 4.93 -2.44 -8.21
C ALA A 48 4.72 -0.96 -8.58
N PRO A 49 4.21 -0.14 -7.65
CA PRO A 49 3.90 1.27 -7.91
C PRO A 49 5.15 2.11 -8.21
N PHE A 50 6.30 1.71 -7.72
CA PHE A 50 7.61 2.31 -7.99
C PHE A 50 8.72 1.27 -7.87
N GLY A 51 9.91 1.60 -8.34
CA GLY A 51 11.09 0.74 -8.17
C GLY A 51 11.58 0.74 -6.73
N GLY A 52 12.00 -0.40 -6.22
CA GLY A 52 12.46 -0.52 -4.84
C GLY A 52 12.41 -1.95 -4.34
N THR A 53 12.43 -2.13 -3.04
CA THR A 53 12.33 -3.42 -2.37
C THR A 53 10.88 -3.68 -1.96
N VAL A 54 10.40 -4.90 -2.14
CA VAL A 54 9.12 -5.34 -1.59
C VAL A 54 9.29 -5.51 -0.09
N ALA A 55 8.61 -4.68 0.71
CA ALA A 55 8.73 -4.71 2.16
C ALA A 55 7.96 -5.88 2.77
N GLN A 56 6.71 -6.08 2.31
CA GLN A 56 5.79 -7.07 2.86
C GLN A 56 4.86 -7.58 1.76
N ILE A 57 4.47 -8.84 1.86
CA ILE A 57 3.45 -9.47 1.01
C ILE A 57 2.39 -10.09 1.93
N ASP A 58 1.16 -9.58 1.84
CA ASP A 58 0.07 -9.96 2.75
C ASP A 58 -0.79 -11.10 2.23
N VAL A 59 -0.50 -11.58 1.01
CA VAL A 59 -1.30 -12.62 0.33
C VAL A 59 -0.44 -13.74 -0.23
N GLY A 60 -1.02 -14.93 -0.32
CA GLY A 60 -0.43 -16.11 -0.93
C GLY A 60 -1.24 -16.62 -2.13
N GLU A 61 -0.64 -17.48 -2.95
CA GLU A 61 -1.34 -18.16 -4.03
C GLU A 61 -2.54 -18.95 -3.50
N GLY A 62 -3.70 -18.76 -4.10
CA GLY A 62 -4.96 -19.38 -3.71
C GLY A 62 -5.78 -18.58 -2.70
N ASP A 63 -5.26 -17.48 -2.16
CA ASP A 63 -6.00 -16.62 -1.25
C ASP A 63 -7.13 -15.88 -1.97
N ARG A 64 -8.19 -15.62 -1.23
CA ARG A 64 -9.30 -14.80 -1.68
C ARG A 64 -9.10 -13.37 -1.21
N VAL A 65 -9.31 -12.44 -2.10
CA VAL A 65 -9.18 -11.01 -1.82
C VAL A 65 -10.44 -10.28 -2.24
N SER A 66 -10.74 -9.21 -1.53
CA SER A 66 -11.78 -8.25 -1.87
C SER A 66 -11.16 -6.98 -2.40
N GLN A 67 -11.90 -6.26 -3.22
CA GLN A 67 -11.47 -4.94 -3.69
C GLN A 67 -11.10 -4.03 -2.52
N GLY A 68 -9.90 -3.47 -2.54
CA GLY A 68 -9.35 -2.62 -1.49
C GLY A 68 -8.49 -3.35 -0.45
N ASP A 69 -8.40 -4.69 -0.49
CA ASP A 69 -7.48 -5.43 0.37
C ASP A 69 -6.03 -5.12 0.00
N VAL A 70 -5.16 -5.02 1.01
CA VAL A 70 -3.72 -4.82 0.80
C VAL A 70 -3.12 -6.14 0.31
N LEU A 71 -2.40 -6.08 -0.81
CA LEU A 71 -1.74 -7.23 -1.40
C LEU A 71 -0.25 -7.28 -1.04
N PHE A 72 0.41 -6.15 -1.15
CA PHE A 72 1.81 -6.00 -0.78
C PHE A 72 2.13 -4.52 -0.53
N ALA A 73 3.28 -4.29 0.11
CA ALA A 73 3.84 -2.96 0.32
C ALA A 73 5.26 -2.87 -0.21
N MET A 74 5.62 -1.72 -0.75
CA MET A 74 6.98 -1.38 -1.13
C MET A 74 7.69 -0.69 0.03
N ASP A 75 9.00 -0.90 0.12
CA ASP A 75 9.85 -0.23 1.09
C ASP A 75 10.11 1.22 0.68
N THR A 76 10.14 2.11 1.66
CA THR A 76 10.41 3.54 1.50
C THR A 76 11.54 3.96 2.42
N VAL A 77 12.19 5.06 2.08
CA VAL A 77 13.22 5.68 2.91
C VAL A 77 12.63 6.89 3.61
N SER A 78 12.53 6.84 4.93
CA SER A 78 12.06 7.97 5.72
C SER A 78 13.17 9.02 5.88
N VAL A 79 12.80 10.28 5.72
CA VAL A 79 13.62 11.45 6.01
C VAL A 79 13.19 11.99 7.36
N TYR A 80 14.14 12.11 8.29
CA TYR A 80 13.88 12.48 9.67
C TYR A 80 14.33 13.90 9.98
N ALA A 81 13.67 14.53 10.95
CA ALA A 81 14.08 15.83 11.49
C ALA A 81 15.44 15.74 12.21
N PRO A 82 16.47 16.46 11.75
CA PRO A 82 17.77 16.44 12.41
C PRO A 82 17.81 17.31 13.68
N VAL A 83 16.85 18.21 13.84
CA VAL A 83 16.67 19.11 14.99
C VAL A 83 15.19 19.25 15.31
N SER A 84 14.85 19.61 16.56
CA SER A 84 13.49 20.03 16.92
C SER A 84 13.24 21.46 16.43
N GLY A 85 12.00 21.76 16.05
CA GLY A 85 11.64 23.09 15.56
C GLY A 85 10.33 23.11 14.78
N THR A 86 10.02 24.25 14.20
CA THR A 86 8.79 24.44 13.41
C THR A 86 9.06 24.25 11.92
N VAL A 87 8.26 23.41 11.29
CA VAL A 87 8.29 23.20 9.84
C VAL A 87 7.90 24.49 9.10
N ARG A 88 8.71 24.89 8.13
CA ARG A 88 8.47 26.06 7.29
C ARG A 88 8.66 25.72 5.81
N GLY A 89 7.72 26.21 4.99
CA GLY A 89 7.81 26.09 3.55
C GLY A 89 7.95 24.64 3.08
N VAL A 90 6.93 23.83 3.25
CA VAL A 90 6.84 22.50 2.61
C VAL A 90 6.74 22.71 1.11
N LEU A 91 7.84 22.50 0.38
CA LEU A 91 7.99 22.79 -1.04
C LEU A 91 7.76 21.57 -1.92
N ALA A 92 8.00 20.38 -1.37
CA ALA A 92 7.77 19.11 -2.03
C ALA A 92 6.28 18.74 -2.04
N GLN A 93 5.87 18.02 -3.08
CA GLN A 93 4.55 17.41 -3.22
C GLN A 93 4.72 15.90 -3.48
N ARG A 94 3.69 15.13 -3.19
CA ARG A 94 3.67 13.70 -3.53
C ARG A 94 3.83 13.53 -5.04
N GLY A 95 4.70 12.62 -5.45
CA GLY A 95 5.07 12.38 -6.84
C GLY A 95 6.27 13.17 -7.34
N ASP A 96 6.74 14.17 -6.58
CA ASP A 96 7.90 14.95 -6.98
C ASP A 96 9.21 14.17 -6.85
N SER A 97 10.15 14.43 -7.75
CA SER A 97 11.54 14.00 -7.58
C SER A 97 12.23 14.87 -6.52
N ALA A 98 12.70 14.25 -5.45
CA ALA A 98 13.35 14.95 -4.33
C ALA A 98 14.56 15.78 -4.78
N ALA A 99 15.39 15.21 -5.67
CA ALA A 99 16.56 15.90 -6.22
C ALA A 99 16.19 17.14 -7.05
N VAL A 100 15.10 17.07 -7.82
CA VAL A 100 14.63 18.20 -8.66
C VAL A 100 14.11 19.32 -7.78
N VAL A 101 13.28 19.01 -6.78
CA VAL A 101 12.75 20.00 -5.84
C VAL A 101 13.89 20.67 -5.06
N ALA A 102 14.83 19.88 -4.53
CA ALA A 102 15.99 20.40 -3.81
C ALA A 102 16.88 21.30 -4.70
N ALA A 103 17.07 20.93 -5.97
CA ALA A 103 17.85 21.75 -6.91
C ALA A 103 17.12 23.06 -7.29
N GLN A 104 15.80 23.06 -7.37
CA GLN A 104 15.02 24.21 -7.79
C GLN A 104 14.77 25.20 -6.64
N TYR A 105 14.46 24.69 -5.45
CA TYR A 105 14.02 25.50 -4.31
C TYR A 105 15.02 25.52 -3.14
N GLY A 106 16.06 24.71 -3.20
CA GLY A 106 17.08 24.61 -2.15
C GLY A 106 16.77 23.61 -1.05
N ALA A 107 15.52 23.16 -0.94
CA ALA A 107 15.07 22.18 0.06
C ALA A 107 13.77 21.49 -0.37
N LEU A 108 13.43 20.38 0.28
CA LEU A 108 12.10 19.78 0.24
C LEU A 108 11.16 20.49 1.22
N LEU A 109 11.69 20.83 2.37
CA LEU A 109 11.07 21.69 3.39
C LEU A 109 12.19 22.31 4.25
N TYR A 110 11.84 23.28 5.07
CA TYR A 110 12.73 23.86 6.07
C TYR A 110 12.23 23.57 7.47
N ILE A 111 13.16 23.43 8.43
CA ILE A 111 12.86 23.43 9.86
C ILE A 111 13.50 24.66 10.46
N GLU A 112 12.71 25.51 11.11
CA GLU A 112 13.15 26.63 11.93
C GLU A 112 13.36 26.10 13.35
N PRO A 113 14.63 25.92 13.80
CA PRO A 113 14.91 25.40 15.13
C PRO A 113 14.34 26.31 16.21
N ASP A 114 13.85 25.72 17.28
CA ASP A 114 13.33 26.45 18.45
C ASP A 114 14.40 26.79 19.48
N THR A 115 15.66 26.41 19.21
CA THR A 115 16.81 26.66 20.06
C THR A 115 17.64 27.82 19.56
N LEU A 116 18.17 28.61 20.48
CA LEU A 116 19.19 29.61 20.19
C LEU A 116 20.55 28.95 20.13
N VAL A 117 21.47 29.58 19.40
CA VAL A 117 22.86 29.19 19.38
C VAL A 117 23.76 30.37 19.76
N MET A 118 24.88 30.05 20.37
CA MET A 118 25.88 31.05 20.76
C MET A 118 27.26 30.56 20.38
N GLU A 119 28.03 31.38 19.69
CA GLU A 119 29.46 31.19 19.54
C GLU A 119 30.15 31.94 20.68
N VAL A 120 30.82 31.20 21.53
CA VAL A 120 31.44 31.69 22.77
C VAL A 120 32.92 31.92 22.54
N ASP A 121 33.39 33.14 22.84
CA ASP A 121 34.79 33.52 22.80
C ASP A 121 35.46 33.20 24.16
N GLN A 122 36.37 32.21 24.14
CA GLN A 122 37.12 31.77 25.34
C GLN A 122 38.14 32.79 25.82
N SER A 123 38.50 33.80 25.03
CA SER A 123 39.41 34.88 25.50
C SER A 123 38.79 35.69 26.64
N ARG A 124 37.51 35.51 26.90
CA ARG A 124 36.73 36.12 27.99
C ARG A 124 36.51 35.15 29.17
N ALA A 125 37.08 33.95 29.11
CA ALA A 125 37.04 33.00 30.23
C ALA A 125 37.79 33.57 31.45
N TYR A 126 37.44 33.07 32.63
CA TYR A 126 38.25 33.27 33.81
C TYR A 126 39.53 32.45 33.68
N ASP A 127 40.69 33.07 33.97
CA ASP A 127 42.04 32.51 33.78
C ASP A 127 42.29 31.37 34.78
N SER A 128 41.93 30.16 34.38
CA SER A 128 42.20 28.93 35.11
C SER A 128 42.42 27.76 34.12
N GLU A 129 43.33 26.82 34.50
CA GLU A 129 43.58 25.62 33.68
C GLU A 129 42.33 24.80 33.42
N GLU A 130 41.36 24.82 34.32
CA GLU A 130 40.11 24.10 34.20
C GLU A 130 39.20 24.71 33.12
N ASN A 131 39.13 26.05 33.02
CA ASN A 131 38.26 26.75 32.09
C ASN A 131 38.83 26.78 30.66
N GLU A 132 40.14 26.54 30.48
CA GLU A 132 40.74 26.39 29.15
C GLU A 132 40.28 25.11 28.43
N THR A 133 39.79 24.12 29.18
CA THR A 133 39.41 22.82 28.63
C THR A 133 37.88 22.63 28.69
N VAL A 134 37.23 22.63 27.53
CA VAL A 134 35.79 22.35 27.38
C VAL A 134 35.59 21.14 26.47
N HIS A 135 34.47 20.45 26.61
CA HIS A 135 34.19 19.23 25.86
C HIS A 135 32.82 19.31 25.15
N VAL A 136 32.72 18.72 23.97
CA VAL A 136 31.43 18.53 23.30
C VAL A 136 30.54 17.61 24.15
N GLY A 137 29.27 18.03 24.35
CA GLY A 137 28.30 17.36 25.22
C GLY A 137 28.30 17.85 26.66
N GLU A 138 29.18 18.81 27.02
CA GLU A 138 29.18 19.43 28.34
C GLU A 138 27.99 20.39 28.47
N GLU A 139 27.26 20.29 29.58
CA GLU A 139 26.19 21.21 29.94
C GLU A 139 26.79 22.50 30.52
N VAL A 140 26.27 23.64 30.12
CA VAL A 140 26.74 24.98 30.54
C VAL A 140 25.56 25.87 30.86
N TYR A 141 25.82 26.86 31.72
CA TYR A 141 24.82 27.78 32.21
C TYR A 141 25.12 29.19 31.69
N LEU A 142 24.07 29.87 31.24
CA LEU A 142 24.19 31.17 30.58
C LEU A 142 23.46 32.23 31.40
N GLN A 143 24.06 33.42 31.51
CA GLN A 143 23.44 34.57 32.14
C GLN A 143 23.63 35.81 31.28
N SER A 144 22.56 36.57 31.05
CA SER A 144 22.64 37.82 30.31
C SER A 144 23.50 38.85 31.00
N THR A 145 24.28 39.59 30.19
CA THR A 145 25.10 40.69 30.71
C THR A 145 24.30 41.97 30.99
N ASP A 146 23.09 42.07 30.42
CA ASP A 146 22.25 43.25 30.56
C ASP A 146 21.17 43.07 31.62
N ASP A 147 20.75 41.81 31.87
CA ASP A 147 19.69 41.45 32.82
C ASP A 147 20.02 40.10 33.48
N GLU A 148 20.51 40.14 34.73
CA GLU A 148 20.92 38.93 35.47
C GLU A 148 19.76 37.93 35.71
N ASP A 149 18.49 38.36 35.59
CA ASP A 149 17.30 37.48 35.71
C ASP A 149 17.09 36.67 34.41
N ARG A 150 17.75 37.00 33.33
CA ARG A 150 17.72 36.25 32.08
C ARG A 150 18.84 35.21 32.05
N THR A 151 18.42 33.97 32.09
CA THR A 151 19.32 32.82 32.19
C THR A 151 18.94 31.75 31.17
N GLY A 152 19.85 30.81 30.95
CA GLY A 152 19.59 29.66 30.08
C GLY A 152 20.52 28.50 30.44
N VAL A 153 20.12 27.33 29.96
CA VAL A 153 20.94 26.12 30.00
C VAL A 153 21.23 25.68 28.58
N GLY A 154 22.47 25.37 28.28
CA GLY A 154 22.88 24.95 26.96
C GLY A 154 23.85 23.80 26.99
N THR A 155 24.11 23.25 25.81
CA THR A 155 25.08 22.16 25.64
C THR A 155 26.12 22.58 24.59
N ILE A 156 27.41 22.31 24.88
CA ILE A 156 28.49 22.54 23.93
C ILE A 156 28.36 21.52 22.79
N VAL A 157 28.13 22.02 21.56
CA VAL A 157 27.90 21.16 20.37
C VAL A 157 29.10 21.13 19.40
N ALA A 158 30.01 22.11 19.47
CA ALA A 158 31.18 22.13 18.65
C ALA A 158 32.34 22.92 19.32
N LEU A 159 33.57 22.57 18.98
CA LEU A 159 34.78 23.27 19.42
C LEU A 159 35.48 23.92 18.20
N GLY A 160 35.93 25.17 18.37
CA GLY A 160 36.73 25.94 17.42
C GLY A 160 38.10 26.31 17.97
N GLU A 161 38.83 27.13 17.27
CA GLU A 161 40.14 27.65 17.73
C GLU A 161 39.90 28.88 18.63
N GLY A 162 39.95 28.68 19.96
CA GLY A 162 39.64 29.71 20.95
C GLY A 162 38.18 30.09 21.05
N THR A 163 37.29 29.29 20.46
CA THR A 163 35.84 29.45 20.55
C THR A 163 35.16 28.09 20.72
N PHE A 164 33.94 28.10 21.21
CA PHE A 164 33.08 26.92 21.19
C PHE A 164 31.64 27.34 20.93
N ARG A 165 30.85 26.41 20.40
CA ARG A 165 29.45 26.66 20.08
C ARG A 165 28.55 25.98 21.12
N VAL A 166 27.61 26.75 21.66
CA VAL A 166 26.58 26.29 22.59
C VAL A 166 25.25 26.31 21.88
N GLU A 167 24.51 25.22 21.98
CA GLU A 167 23.08 25.13 21.67
C GLU A 167 22.31 25.39 22.96
N ILE A 168 21.45 26.42 22.96
CA ILE A 168 20.75 26.88 24.16
C ILE A 168 19.33 26.33 24.09
N GLY A 169 18.99 25.43 25.00
CA GLY A 169 17.68 24.79 25.11
C GLY A 169 16.70 25.65 25.93
N GLU A 170 16.69 25.41 27.23
CA GLU A 170 15.85 26.17 28.14
C GLU A 170 16.44 27.56 28.38
N ASN A 171 15.71 28.59 28.02
CA ASN A 171 16.20 29.97 28.16
C ASN A 171 15.05 30.99 28.14
N ASN A 172 15.36 32.25 28.51
CA ASN A 172 14.51 33.41 28.36
C ASN A 172 15.26 34.59 27.71
N PHE A 173 16.26 34.28 26.86
CA PHE A 173 16.99 35.26 26.09
C PHE A 173 16.16 35.79 24.91
N GLU A 174 16.49 37.03 24.53
CA GLU A 174 16.06 37.60 23.24
C GLU A 174 17.12 37.33 22.19
N ASP A 175 16.75 37.41 20.90
CA ASP A 175 17.69 37.33 19.80
C ASP A 175 18.71 38.49 19.87
N ASP A 176 19.98 38.21 19.52
CA ASP A 176 21.14 39.14 19.62
C ASP A 176 21.51 39.54 21.06
N GLU A 177 21.00 38.85 22.07
CA GLU A 177 21.38 39.13 23.47
C GLU A 177 22.74 38.58 23.82
N VAL A 178 23.52 39.39 24.56
CA VAL A 178 24.86 39.02 24.98
C VAL A 178 24.83 38.33 26.35
N ALA A 179 25.43 37.15 26.43
CA ALA A 179 25.48 36.40 27.69
C ALA A 179 26.90 35.89 27.99
N GLU A 180 27.16 35.70 29.26
CA GLU A 180 28.34 34.99 29.77
C GLU A 180 27.93 33.51 30.00
N VAL A 181 28.93 32.65 29.79
CA VAL A 181 28.73 31.19 29.88
C VAL A 181 29.56 30.67 31.04
N PHE A 182 28.94 29.91 31.89
CA PHE A 182 29.49 29.37 33.12
C PHE A 182 29.44 27.85 33.13
N ARG A 183 30.34 27.22 33.85
CA ARG A 183 30.33 25.77 34.05
C ARG A 183 29.29 25.35 35.08
N ASP A 184 29.01 26.21 36.03
CA ASP A 184 28.11 25.96 37.17
C ASP A 184 26.86 26.85 37.15
N ALA A 185 25.76 26.35 37.69
CA ALA A 185 24.50 27.06 37.84
C ALA A 185 24.50 28.22 38.85
N ASP A 186 25.57 28.35 39.61
CA ASP A 186 25.75 29.42 40.60
C ASP A 186 26.26 30.74 39.98
N TYR A 187 26.64 30.71 38.71
CA TYR A 187 27.18 31.84 37.91
C TYR A 187 28.40 32.52 38.53
N ASP A 188 29.23 31.77 39.23
CA ASP A 188 30.44 32.27 39.86
C ASP A 188 31.46 32.69 38.81
N GLU A 189 32.09 33.88 38.99
CA GLU A 189 33.07 34.40 38.02
C GLU A 189 34.20 33.42 37.78
N GLU A 190 34.61 32.63 38.80
CA GLU A 190 35.70 31.66 38.68
C GLU A 190 35.39 30.50 37.73
N THR A 191 34.10 30.25 37.43
CA THR A 191 33.60 29.17 36.57
C THR A 191 33.25 29.68 35.16
N ARG A 192 33.48 30.97 34.86
CA ARG A 192 33.16 31.56 33.57
C ARG A 192 34.04 30.97 32.46
N LEU A 193 33.40 30.39 31.44
CA LEU A 193 34.02 29.76 30.26
C LEU A 193 34.20 30.71 29.09
N GLY A 194 33.47 31.83 29.05
CA GLY A 194 33.54 32.79 27.98
C GLY A 194 32.32 33.69 27.86
N ARG A 195 32.20 34.35 26.73
CA ARG A 195 31.11 35.30 26.43
C ARG A 195 30.73 35.18 24.97
N GLY A 196 29.46 35.27 24.66
CA GLY A 196 28.93 35.23 23.30
C GLY A 196 27.64 36.00 23.13
N THR A 197 27.05 35.89 21.97
CA THR A 197 25.73 36.46 21.64
C THR A 197 24.80 35.35 21.27
N ALA A 198 23.64 35.24 21.94
CA ALA A 198 22.60 34.32 21.64
C ALA A 198 21.90 34.75 20.34
N ARG A 199 21.70 33.80 19.43
CA ARG A 199 21.07 34.05 18.13
C ARG A 199 20.13 32.94 17.74
N GLU A 200 19.05 33.32 17.07
CA GLU A 200 18.20 32.36 16.39
C GLU A 200 19.00 31.60 15.32
N GLN A 201 18.74 30.34 15.16
CA GLN A 201 19.32 29.55 14.12
C GLN A 201 18.61 29.83 12.78
N SER A 202 19.40 29.93 11.71
CA SER A 202 18.79 29.99 10.38
C SER A 202 18.01 28.71 10.09
N PRO A 203 16.89 28.80 9.38
CA PRO A 203 16.12 27.62 8.99
C PRO A 203 17.00 26.56 8.30
N LEU A 204 16.87 25.33 8.75
CA LEU A 204 17.64 24.21 8.23
C LEU A 204 16.91 23.60 7.02
N ALA A 205 17.62 23.53 5.90
CA ALA A 205 17.10 22.93 4.68
C ALA A 205 17.14 21.38 4.77
N ILE A 206 16.01 20.76 4.59
CA ILE A 206 15.90 19.30 4.47
C ILE A 206 15.95 18.95 2.99
N THR A 207 16.91 18.13 2.60
CA THR A 207 17.17 17.75 1.20
C THR A 207 17.36 16.24 1.08
N ALA A 208 17.08 15.71 -0.11
CA ALA A 208 17.46 14.36 -0.51
C ALA A 208 18.07 14.40 -1.92
N GLN A 209 19.02 13.51 -2.17
CA GLN A 209 19.77 13.47 -3.43
C GLN A 209 19.08 12.62 -4.51
N GLU A 210 18.22 11.71 -4.09
CA GLU A 210 17.52 10.75 -4.95
C GLU A 210 16.17 10.35 -4.36
N GLY A 211 15.33 9.72 -5.17
CA GLY A 211 14.02 9.23 -4.80
C GLY A 211 12.90 10.21 -5.14
N CYS A 212 11.68 9.67 -5.15
CA CYS A 212 10.45 10.43 -5.33
C CYS A 212 9.62 10.45 -4.06
N VAL A 213 8.96 11.56 -3.81
CA VAL A 213 8.13 11.77 -2.61
C VAL A 213 6.87 10.90 -2.69
N VAL A 214 6.77 9.92 -1.80
CA VAL A 214 5.60 9.03 -1.65
C VAL A 214 4.61 9.62 -0.67
N GLU A 215 5.10 10.03 0.50
CA GLU A 215 4.28 10.56 1.59
C GLU A 215 4.96 11.76 2.25
N ILE A 216 4.16 12.69 2.77
CA ILE A 216 4.62 13.84 3.53
C ILE A 216 3.84 13.80 4.84
N ASP A 217 4.58 13.59 5.94
CA ASP A 217 4.00 13.31 7.27
C ASP A 217 3.77 14.59 8.08
N VAL A 218 4.23 15.75 7.58
CA VAL A 218 4.21 17.02 8.29
C VAL A 218 3.57 18.13 7.47
N MET A 219 3.06 19.15 8.17
CA MET A 219 2.45 20.33 7.58
C MET A 219 3.24 21.61 7.90
N ASP A 220 3.08 22.62 7.06
CA ASP A 220 3.66 23.94 7.31
C ASP A 220 3.15 24.55 8.61
N GLY A 221 4.05 24.99 9.49
CA GLY A 221 3.74 25.51 10.81
C GLY A 221 3.65 24.46 11.93
N GLU A 222 3.81 23.18 11.62
CA GLU A 222 3.83 22.10 12.60
C GLU A 222 5.17 22.05 13.36
N PHE A 223 5.11 21.77 14.66
CA PHE A 223 6.30 21.54 15.47
C PHE A 223 6.69 20.07 15.39
N VAL A 224 7.96 19.81 15.11
CA VAL A 224 8.54 18.46 15.03
C VAL A 224 9.67 18.29 16.03
N GLU A 225 9.77 17.07 16.57
CA GLU A 225 10.88 16.70 17.44
C GLU A 225 12.05 16.12 16.62
N LYS A 226 13.25 16.28 17.10
CA LYS A 226 14.43 15.64 16.50
C LYS A 226 14.26 14.13 16.41
N GLY A 227 14.41 13.57 15.20
CA GLY A 227 14.22 12.14 14.90
C GLY A 227 12.79 11.79 14.48
N GLU A 228 11.87 12.75 14.40
CA GLU A 228 10.53 12.55 13.85
C GLU A 228 10.58 12.42 12.34
N ALA A 229 9.74 11.54 11.76
CA ALA A 229 9.64 11.36 10.32
C ALA A 229 8.96 12.58 9.69
N LEU A 230 9.54 13.08 8.60
CA LEU A 230 9.06 14.26 7.88
C LEU A 230 8.38 13.88 6.57
N LEU A 231 8.96 12.93 5.85
CA LEU A 231 8.46 12.45 4.56
C LEU A 231 9.09 11.10 4.23
N GLU A 232 8.45 10.37 3.32
CA GLU A 232 8.91 9.09 2.81
C GLU A 232 9.24 9.17 1.32
N LEU A 233 10.35 8.55 0.94
CA LEU A 233 10.85 8.50 -0.43
C LEU A 233 10.80 7.08 -0.98
N GLY A 234 10.21 6.91 -2.16
CA GLY A 234 10.33 5.71 -2.98
C GLY A 234 11.58 5.78 -3.87
N SER A 235 12.11 4.63 -4.27
CA SER A 235 13.26 4.57 -5.16
C SER A 235 12.89 4.88 -6.61
N GLY A 236 13.77 5.56 -7.33
CA GLY A 236 13.61 5.89 -8.73
C GLY A 236 12.82 7.18 -8.99
N ASP A 237 12.55 7.44 -10.26
CA ASP A 237 11.79 8.60 -10.72
C ASP A 237 10.37 8.19 -11.10
N PHE A 238 9.37 8.97 -10.71
CA PHE A 238 7.98 8.74 -11.08
C PHE A 238 7.67 9.44 -12.41
N PRO A 239 7.25 8.72 -13.46
CA PRO A 239 6.90 9.33 -14.72
C PRO A 239 5.72 10.30 -14.54
N GLY A 240 5.85 11.50 -15.08
CA GLY A 240 4.77 12.48 -15.05
C GLY A 240 4.49 13.13 -13.70
N TYR A 241 5.30 12.88 -12.69
CA TYR A 241 5.11 13.39 -11.31
C TYR A 241 3.75 12.96 -10.71
N GLU A 242 3.30 11.75 -11.03
CA GLU A 242 2.06 11.20 -10.50
C GLU A 242 2.28 10.65 -9.09
N PRO A 243 1.44 11.02 -8.11
CA PRO A 243 1.51 10.45 -6.76
C PRO A 243 1.29 8.93 -6.80
N ARG A 244 2.14 8.19 -6.08
CA ARG A 244 2.04 6.74 -5.96
C ARG A 244 1.97 6.35 -4.49
N GLU A 245 1.13 5.36 -4.19
CA GLU A 245 1.03 4.81 -2.84
C GLU A 245 2.11 3.74 -2.63
N LYS A 246 2.60 3.59 -1.39
CA LYS A 246 3.55 2.51 -1.06
C LYS A 246 2.88 1.13 -0.98
N THR A 247 1.56 1.09 -0.78
CA THR A 247 0.77 -0.14 -0.69
C THR A 247 0.03 -0.37 -2.00
N ALA A 248 0.09 -1.59 -2.49
CA ALA A 248 -0.70 -2.04 -3.64
C ALA A 248 -1.96 -2.76 -3.15
N LEU A 249 -3.10 -2.31 -3.65
CA LEU A 249 -4.40 -2.81 -3.25
C LEU A 249 -5.00 -3.70 -4.35
N ALA A 250 -5.87 -4.62 -3.97
CA ALA A 250 -6.68 -5.37 -4.91
C ALA A 250 -7.68 -4.42 -5.61
N GLU A 251 -7.66 -4.40 -6.93
CA GLU A 251 -8.59 -3.60 -7.73
C GLU A 251 -9.96 -4.28 -7.93
N VAL A 252 -10.01 -5.60 -7.72
CA VAL A 252 -11.17 -6.45 -7.95
C VAL A 252 -11.28 -7.53 -6.87
N ASP A 253 -12.49 -8.03 -6.68
CA ASP A 253 -12.74 -9.25 -5.89
C ASP A 253 -12.25 -10.47 -6.69
N GLY A 254 -11.48 -11.37 -6.08
CA GLY A 254 -10.95 -12.50 -6.83
C GLY A 254 -10.08 -13.46 -6.02
N ILE A 255 -9.32 -14.27 -6.75
CA ILE A 255 -8.39 -15.26 -6.20
C ILE A 255 -6.97 -14.93 -6.69
N VAL A 256 -6.01 -14.94 -5.78
CA VAL A 256 -4.59 -14.79 -6.10
C VAL A 256 -4.12 -16.02 -6.89
N THR A 257 -3.69 -15.80 -8.11
CA THR A 257 -3.21 -16.88 -9.01
C THR A 257 -1.71 -17.06 -8.99
N ALA A 258 -0.98 -15.99 -8.72
CA ALA A 258 0.49 -16.03 -8.61
C ALA A 258 1.00 -14.90 -7.74
N VAL A 259 2.09 -15.17 -7.02
CA VAL A 259 2.92 -14.18 -6.32
C VAL A 259 4.33 -14.28 -6.91
N SER A 260 4.72 -13.26 -7.69
CA SER A 260 5.94 -13.28 -8.52
C SER A 260 7.16 -12.67 -7.85
N ALA A 261 7.02 -12.13 -6.63
CA ALA A 261 8.10 -11.55 -5.84
C ALA A 261 8.16 -12.15 -4.44
N GLN A 262 9.22 -11.84 -3.72
CA GLN A 262 9.42 -12.23 -2.32
C GLN A 262 9.73 -10.98 -1.48
N GLU A 263 9.41 -11.03 -0.20
CA GLU A 263 9.82 -9.98 0.76
C GLU A 263 11.34 -9.81 0.76
N GLY A 264 11.79 -8.56 0.75
CA GLY A 264 13.20 -8.21 0.61
C GLY A 264 13.74 -8.27 -0.81
N GLN A 265 12.96 -8.69 -1.81
CA GLN A 265 13.36 -8.72 -3.21
C GLN A 265 13.14 -7.35 -3.87
N GLY A 266 14.09 -6.94 -4.73
CA GLY A 266 13.92 -5.75 -5.57
C GLY A 266 12.88 -5.99 -6.67
N ALA A 267 12.00 -5.02 -6.87
CA ALA A 267 11.06 -4.94 -7.97
C ALA A 267 11.30 -3.65 -8.77
N GLN A 268 11.08 -3.71 -10.07
CA GLN A 268 11.07 -2.52 -10.92
C GLN A 268 9.66 -1.93 -10.94
N MET A 269 9.56 -0.64 -11.19
CA MET A 269 8.27 -0.01 -11.43
C MET A 269 7.52 -0.73 -12.57
N ASP A 270 6.20 -0.87 -12.42
CA ASP A 270 5.31 -1.56 -13.35
C ASP A 270 5.64 -3.07 -13.52
N GLN A 271 6.47 -3.64 -12.65
CA GLN A 271 6.70 -5.09 -12.59
C GLN A 271 5.55 -5.76 -11.84
N ALA A 272 4.94 -6.79 -12.47
CA ALA A 272 3.90 -7.59 -11.83
C ALA A 272 4.44 -8.31 -10.60
N VAL A 273 3.81 -8.09 -9.45
CA VAL A 273 4.13 -8.71 -8.16
C VAL A 273 3.07 -9.75 -7.79
N VAL A 274 1.79 -9.41 -7.92
CA VAL A 274 0.68 -10.31 -7.63
C VAL A 274 -0.22 -10.38 -8.86
N SER A 275 -0.76 -11.56 -9.14
CA SER A 275 -1.77 -11.74 -10.19
C SER A 275 -3.08 -12.23 -9.58
N LEU A 276 -4.18 -11.63 -9.99
CA LEU A 276 -5.53 -11.90 -9.50
C LEU A 276 -6.41 -12.45 -10.64
N CYS A 277 -7.18 -13.48 -10.36
CA CYS A 277 -8.29 -13.89 -11.21
C CYS A 277 -9.59 -13.38 -10.60
N PRO A 278 -10.29 -12.42 -11.23
CA PRO A 278 -11.61 -12.00 -10.81
C PRO A 278 -12.61 -13.15 -10.82
N TYR A 279 -13.61 -13.13 -9.92
CA TYR A 279 -14.61 -14.21 -9.86
C TYR A 279 -15.46 -14.33 -11.12
N ASP A 280 -15.67 -13.25 -11.84
CA ASP A 280 -16.38 -13.23 -13.13
C ASP A 280 -15.55 -13.78 -14.29
N ASN A 281 -14.27 -14.03 -14.07
CA ASN A 281 -13.32 -14.57 -15.06
C ASN A 281 -12.89 -16.01 -14.77
N LEU A 282 -13.66 -16.74 -13.96
CA LEU A 282 -13.46 -18.16 -13.75
C LEU A 282 -14.08 -18.96 -14.89
N GLU A 283 -13.34 -19.88 -15.47
CA GLU A 283 -13.77 -20.74 -16.54
C GLU A 283 -13.57 -22.21 -16.16
N LEU A 284 -14.39 -23.08 -16.71
CA LEU A 284 -14.14 -24.52 -16.67
C LEU A 284 -13.34 -24.91 -17.91
N SER A 285 -12.14 -25.41 -17.71
CA SER A 285 -11.31 -26.01 -18.78
C SER A 285 -11.61 -27.50 -18.86
N VAL A 286 -12.07 -27.95 -20.00
CA VAL A 286 -12.33 -29.37 -20.32
C VAL A 286 -11.53 -29.81 -21.53
N LEU A 287 -11.08 -31.06 -21.55
CA LEU A 287 -10.42 -31.64 -22.71
C LEU A 287 -11.43 -32.51 -23.47
N VAL A 288 -11.57 -32.22 -24.76
CA VAL A 288 -12.50 -32.91 -25.65
C VAL A 288 -11.74 -33.60 -26.78
N GLU A 289 -12.15 -34.82 -27.14
CA GLU A 289 -11.54 -35.56 -28.23
C GLU A 289 -11.88 -34.95 -29.59
N GLU A 290 -10.95 -35.06 -30.55
CA GLU A 290 -11.14 -34.58 -31.94
C GLU A 290 -12.45 -35.07 -32.57
N THR A 291 -12.89 -36.28 -32.26
CA THR A 291 -14.11 -36.89 -32.78
C THR A 291 -15.40 -36.27 -32.28
N ASP A 292 -15.32 -35.47 -31.20
CA ASP A 292 -16.47 -34.84 -30.56
C ASP A 292 -16.53 -33.32 -30.76
N LEU A 293 -15.56 -32.76 -31.44
CA LEU A 293 -15.49 -31.30 -31.67
C LEU A 293 -16.67 -30.78 -32.51
N ASP A 294 -17.20 -31.60 -33.42
CA ASP A 294 -18.36 -31.26 -34.24
C ASP A 294 -19.66 -31.07 -33.45
N LYS A 295 -19.70 -31.54 -32.21
CA LYS A 295 -20.82 -31.41 -31.27
C LYS A 295 -20.79 -30.15 -30.44
N ILE A 296 -19.70 -29.36 -30.54
CA ILE A 296 -19.46 -28.20 -29.69
C ILE A 296 -19.35 -26.94 -30.55
N ALA A 297 -20.10 -25.93 -30.21
CA ALA A 297 -20.03 -24.62 -30.82
C ALA A 297 -19.74 -23.55 -29.76
N VAL A 298 -18.96 -22.53 -30.10
CA VAL A 298 -18.80 -21.34 -29.25
C VAL A 298 -20.16 -20.67 -29.10
N GLY A 299 -20.54 -20.39 -27.85
CA GLY A 299 -21.85 -19.85 -27.48
C GLY A 299 -22.86 -20.92 -27.07
N ALA A 300 -22.55 -22.23 -27.21
CA ALA A 300 -23.45 -23.32 -26.78
C ALA A 300 -23.58 -23.33 -25.25
N ARG A 301 -24.76 -23.70 -24.78
CA ARG A 301 -25.05 -23.81 -23.35
C ARG A 301 -24.48 -25.10 -22.77
N VAL A 302 -23.92 -24.99 -21.57
CA VAL A 302 -23.32 -26.10 -20.84
C VAL A 302 -23.87 -26.09 -19.42
N SER A 303 -24.30 -27.26 -18.95
CA SER A 303 -24.67 -27.44 -17.55
C SER A 303 -23.45 -28.05 -16.83
N VAL A 304 -23.01 -27.43 -15.77
CA VAL A 304 -21.76 -27.78 -15.06
C VAL A 304 -22.08 -28.28 -13.67
N ALA A 305 -21.72 -29.52 -13.36
CA ALA A 305 -21.76 -30.10 -12.03
C ALA A 305 -20.39 -30.06 -11.39
N LEU A 306 -20.26 -29.34 -10.27
CA LEU A 306 -19.06 -29.31 -9.47
C LEU A 306 -19.03 -30.45 -8.47
N ASP A 307 -17.94 -31.19 -8.38
CA ASP A 307 -17.77 -32.28 -7.41
C ASP A 307 -17.85 -31.78 -5.96
N ALA A 308 -17.42 -30.54 -5.73
CA ALA A 308 -17.43 -29.89 -4.42
C ALA A 308 -18.84 -29.42 -3.98
N LEU A 309 -19.80 -29.29 -4.92
CA LEU A 309 -21.17 -28.83 -4.65
C LEU A 309 -22.19 -29.84 -5.17
N PRO A 310 -22.31 -31.02 -4.55
CA PRO A 310 -23.15 -32.08 -5.04
C PRO A 310 -24.62 -31.69 -5.05
N GLY A 311 -25.28 -31.89 -6.21
CA GLY A 311 -26.70 -31.56 -6.41
C GLY A 311 -26.95 -30.14 -6.92
N GLU A 312 -25.94 -29.32 -7.08
CA GLU A 312 -26.05 -28.02 -7.75
C GLU A 312 -25.51 -28.12 -9.19
N MET A 313 -26.22 -27.46 -10.11
CA MET A 313 -25.82 -27.34 -11.51
C MET A 313 -25.63 -25.85 -11.82
N LEU A 314 -24.50 -25.49 -12.31
CA LEU A 314 -24.22 -24.15 -12.80
C LEU A 314 -24.48 -24.09 -14.30
N GLU A 315 -25.03 -22.97 -14.77
CA GLU A 315 -25.18 -22.72 -16.20
C GLU A 315 -23.92 -22.00 -16.71
N GLY A 316 -23.26 -22.58 -17.70
CA GLY A 316 -22.13 -22.01 -18.38
C GLY A 316 -22.36 -21.89 -19.88
N THR A 317 -21.46 -21.21 -20.54
CA THR A 317 -21.48 -21.04 -22.00
C THR A 317 -20.08 -21.31 -22.56
N VAL A 318 -19.97 -22.04 -23.67
CA VAL A 318 -18.68 -22.24 -24.33
C VAL A 318 -18.12 -20.89 -24.76
N SER A 319 -17.04 -20.46 -24.12
CA SER A 319 -16.33 -19.20 -24.40
C SER A 319 -15.33 -19.36 -25.55
N SER A 320 -14.62 -20.49 -25.58
CA SER A 320 -13.65 -20.75 -26.63
C SER A 320 -13.38 -22.25 -26.83
N VAL A 321 -12.90 -22.58 -28.02
CA VAL A 321 -12.37 -23.89 -28.38
C VAL A 321 -10.96 -23.68 -28.92
N SER A 322 -9.98 -24.32 -28.28
CA SER A 322 -8.57 -24.18 -28.70
C SER A 322 -8.35 -24.70 -30.13
N ALA A 323 -7.66 -23.92 -30.94
CA ALA A 323 -7.23 -24.35 -32.26
C ALA A 323 -6.00 -25.26 -32.23
N VAL A 324 -5.40 -25.46 -31.03
CA VAL A 324 -4.19 -26.28 -30.83
C VAL A 324 -4.56 -27.50 -30.01
N GLY A 325 -4.45 -28.65 -30.63
CA GLY A 325 -4.70 -29.95 -29.99
C GLY A 325 -3.44 -30.49 -29.30
N THR A 326 -3.63 -31.12 -28.15
CA THR A 326 -2.59 -31.84 -27.43
C THR A 326 -2.71 -33.32 -27.72
N ARG A 327 -1.59 -33.98 -28.03
CA ARG A 327 -1.61 -35.41 -28.31
C ARG A 327 -1.71 -36.23 -27.03
N ALA A 328 -2.78 -37.00 -26.90
CA ALA A 328 -3.01 -37.95 -25.83
C ALA A 328 -2.91 -39.41 -26.36
N ALA A 329 -2.96 -40.40 -25.47
CA ALA A 329 -2.85 -41.82 -25.85
C ALA A 329 -3.99 -42.31 -26.75
N ALA A 330 -5.18 -41.70 -26.68
CA ALA A 330 -6.38 -42.05 -27.46
C ALA A 330 -6.59 -41.21 -28.72
N GLY A 331 -5.75 -40.18 -28.98
CA GLY A 331 -5.91 -39.26 -30.10
C GLY A 331 -5.51 -37.84 -29.75
N ALA A 332 -5.91 -36.86 -30.57
CA ALA A 332 -5.76 -35.47 -30.25
C ALA A 332 -6.90 -35.02 -29.33
N GLN A 333 -6.56 -34.23 -28.32
CA GLN A 333 -7.53 -33.58 -27.44
C GLN A 333 -7.40 -32.07 -27.55
N PHE A 334 -8.51 -31.39 -27.50
CA PHE A 334 -8.60 -29.94 -27.60
C PHE A 334 -9.19 -29.37 -26.31
N GLU A 335 -8.62 -28.29 -25.85
CA GLU A 335 -9.15 -27.57 -24.71
C GLU A 335 -10.40 -26.77 -25.12
N VAL A 336 -11.48 -26.97 -24.40
CA VAL A 336 -12.70 -26.19 -24.50
C VAL A 336 -12.88 -25.45 -23.20
N ARG A 337 -13.08 -24.15 -23.27
CA ARG A 337 -13.33 -23.29 -22.11
C ARG A 337 -14.80 -22.93 -22.04
N VAL A 338 -15.36 -23.03 -20.85
CA VAL A 338 -16.74 -22.73 -20.54
C VAL A 338 -16.75 -21.66 -19.47
N SER A 339 -17.31 -20.48 -19.80
CA SER A 339 -17.51 -19.42 -18.82
C SER A 339 -18.48 -19.85 -17.74
N LEU A 340 -18.15 -19.53 -16.50
CA LEU A 340 -18.98 -19.82 -15.33
C LEU A 340 -19.63 -18.53 -14.82
N PRO A 341 -20.78 -18.62 -14.12
CA PRO A 341 -21.33 -17.47 -13.43
C PRO A 341 -20.43 -17.05 -12.28
N GLU A 342 -20.45 -15.77 -11.94
CA GLU A 342 -19.77 -15.24 -10.76
C GLU A 342 -20.29 -15.93 -9.49
N ASP A 343 -19.44 -16.68 -8.82
CA ASP A 343 -19.75 -17.36 -7.57
C ASP A 343 -18.48 -17.45 -6.70
N ALA A 344 -18.51 -16.77 -5.56
CA ALA A 344 -17.41 -16.74 -4.60
C ALA A 344 -17.09 -18.12 -3.99
N ARG A 345 -17.93 -19.15 -4.19
CA ARG A 345 -17.65 -20.53 -3.76
C ARG A 345 -16.72 -21.27 -4.70
N LEU A 346 -16.56 -20.77 -5.94
CA LEU A 346 -15.66 -21.34 -6.91
C LEU A 346 -14.20 -21.14 -6.48
N LEU A 347 -13.41 -22.19 -6.68
CA LEU A 347 -11.98 -22.20 -6.43
C LEU A 347 -11.26 -22.73 -7.66
N LEU A 348 -10.07 -22.21 -7.93
CA LEU A 348 -9.21 -22.75 -8.97
C LEU A 348 -8.84 -24.20 -8.65
N GLY A 349 -8.88 -25.05 -9.67
CA GLY A 349 -8.60 -26.48 -9.55
C GLY A 349 -9.76 -27.36 -9.11
N LEU A 350 -10.97 -26.80 -8.83
CA LEU A 350 -12.14 -27.62 -8.54
C LEU A 350 -12.46 -28.52 -9.74
N SER A 351 -12.68 -29.80 -9.48
CA SER A 351 -13.14 -30.76 -10.49
C SER A 351 -14.61 -30.56 -10.81
N ALA A 352 -14.95 -30.63 -12.08
CA ALA A 352 -16.33 -30.52 -12.55
C ALA A 352 -16.58 -31.37 -13.78
N THR A 353 -17.87 -31.69 -13.97
CA THR A 353 -18.38 -32.37 -15.14
C THR A 353 -19.24 -31.43 -15.97
N ALA A 354 -18.87 -31.22 -17.22
CA ALA A 354 -19.62 -30.42 -18.18
C ALA A 354 -20.56 -31.30 -19.02
N TYR A 355 -21.81 -30.89 -19.07
CA TYR A 355 -22.86 -31.48 -19.91
C TYR A 355 -23.21 -30.48 -21.01
N PHE A 356 -22.71 -30.72 -22.22
CA PHE A 356 -23.04 -29.89 -23.38
C PHE A 356 -24.43 -30.21 -23.85
N LEU A 357 -25.28 -29.21 -23.96
CA LEU A 357 -26.70 -29.37 -24.24
C LEU A 357 -26.98 -29.27 -25.74
N GLU A 358 -27.99 -30.00 -26.21
CA GLU A 358 -28.50 -29.84 -27.58
C GLU A 358 -29.25 -28.51 -27.68
N ASP A 359 -28.89 -27.67 -28.69
CA ASP A 359 -29.53 -26.38 -28.95
C ASP A 359 -30.97 -26.53 -29.46
#